data_5e92aee9758d160d45acdc8792472172
#
_entry.id   5e92aee9758d160d45acdc8792472172
#
_cell.length_a   1.000
_cell.length_b   1.000
_cell.length_c   1.000
_cell.angle_alpha   90.00
_cell.angle_beta   90.00
_cell.angle_gamma   90.00
#
_symmetry.space_group_name_H-M   'P 1'
#
loop_
_entity.id
_entity.type
_entity.pdbx_description
1 polymer ?
#
loop_
_entity_poly.entity_id
_entity_poly.type
_entity_poly.pdbx_seq_one_letter_code
_entity_poly.pdbx_strand_id
1 'polypeptide(L)'
;MRKKALGIMGVVLSVFFVATFAHAADAIKIKFASYFPPMHAHSIIMDEYVKTLNKELAGKAEITYHTGGTLLSAPKMAAGLLSGIADIGLSHVGYTRDRFPVSEIFGLPIACPSPWIGLHVANDFFAKFKIKEWDDYHPLMFTTSATTIIHTTKKPVNKLEDLKGLKIRATGRLADLTTALGATPVPIGMPDMYESLRKGVVDGTMSNMETLKGWKTGEVIKYATTTWKVGSCDTFYVVMSKKKWDSLPPDVQKVFSAVTEEYKEKWAKLWNDIDIEGVDFFKKQGGQVIELSDAELARWTKAAEPVFADFKKDMTGKGYTPTEIDSWLSFIRERIEYWKGQEKAKKVATVYKY
;
A
#
# COMPACT_ATOMS: atom_id res chain seq x y z
N MET A 1 74.16 10.74 73.37
CA MET A 1 73.57 9.54 72.78
C MET A 1 72.33 9.99 72.00
N ARG A 2 72.44 10.08 70.65
CA ARG A 2 71.38 10.62 69.76
C ARG A 2 70.63 9.42 69.19
N LYS A 3 69.33 9.39 69.41
CA LYS A 3 68.40 8.46 68.73
C LYS A 3 67.89 9.07 67.45
N LYS A 4 68.18 8.44 66.32
CA LYS A 4 67.63 8.77 64.99
C LYS A 4 66.22 8.21 64.87
N ALA A 5 65.24 9.05 64.64
CA ALA A 5 63.91 8.62 64.20
C ALA A 5 63.83 8.54 62.69
N LEU A 6 63.43 7.34 62.19
CA LEU A 6 63.22 7.05 60.75
C LEU A 6 61.74 7.32 60.42
N GLY A 7 61.51 8.35 59.66
CA GLY A 7 60.13 8.64 59.15
C GLY A 7 59.84 7.82 57.92
N ILE A 8 58.82 7.01 57.99
CA ILE A 8 58.30 6.26 56.83
C ILE A 8 57.20 7.19 56.16
N MET A 9 57.49 7.65 54.97
CA MET A 9 56.57 8.45 54.17
C MET A 9 55.71 7.48 53.30
N GLY A 10 54.49 7.23 53.77
CA GLY A 10 53.51 6.44 53.01
C GLY A 10 52.93 7.24 51.85
N VAL A 11 53.23 6.80 50.62
CA VAL A 11 52.57 7.33 49.39
C VAL A 11 51.20 6.70 49.26
N VAL A 12 50.13 7.43 49.48
CA VAL A 12 48.76 7.02 49.23
C VAL A 12 48.47 7.27 47.73
N LEU A 13 48.46 6.18 46.96
CA LEU A 13 48.09 6.21 45.55
C LEU A 13 46.53 6.25 45.44
N SER A 14 45.96 7.45 45.27
CA SER A 14 44.53 7.61 45.03
C SER A 14 44.21 7.24 43.57
N VAL A 15 43.66 6.04 43.36
CA VAL A 15 43.13 5.64 42.04
C VAL A 15 41.77 6.32 41.84
N PHE A 16 41.76 7.38 41.05
CA PHE A 16 40.51 7.99 40.57
C PHE A 16 39.85 7.05 39.54
N PHE A 17 38.80 6.35 39.97
CA PHE A 17 37.91 5.62 39.08
C PHE A 17 37.03 6.64 38.37
N VAL A 18 37.40 7.06 37.16
CA VAL A 18 36.52 7.87 36.29
C VAL A 18 35.41 6.93 35.78
N ALA A 19 34.29 6.87 36.49
CA ALA A 19 33.09 6.26 35.97
C ALA A 19 32.64 7.10 34.77
N THR A 20 32.94 6.70 33.55
CA THR A 20 32.33 7.20 32.35
C THR A 20 30.88 6.75 32.38
N PHE A 21 29.96 7.63 32.84
CA PHE A 21 28.54 7.49 32.58
C PHE A 21 28.36 7.60 31.05
N ALA A 22 28.29 6.45 30.38
CA ALA A 22 27.77 6.40 29.04
C ALA A 22 26.32 6.93 29.13
N HIS A 23 26.10 8.18 28.74
CA HIS A 23 24.76 8.66 28.48
C HIS A 23 24.22 7.74 27.38
N ALA A 24 23.27 6.87 27.73
CA ALA A 24 22.47 6.19 26.76
C ALA A 24 21.79 7.32 25.96
N ALA A 25 22.19 7.48 24.70
CA ALA A 25 21.53 8.44 23.83
C ALA A 25 20.04 8.09 23.80
N ASP A 26 19.18 9.10 23.94
CA ASP A 26 17.73 8.89 23.87
C ASP A 26 17.37 8.14 22.58
N ALA A 27 16.51 7.13 22.70
CA ALA A 27 16.06 6.34 21.54
C ALA A 27 15.42 7.27 20.49
N ILE A 28 15.80 7.08 19.23
CA ILE A 28 15.29 7.86 18.11
C ILE A 28 13.77 7.64 17.99
N LYS A 29 12.99 8.70 18.15
CA LYS A 29 11.53 8.62 18.02
C LYS A 29 11.12 8.66 16.54
N ILE A 30 10.27 7.72 16.13
CA ILE A 30 9.78 7.55 14.77
C ILE A 30 8.26 7.42 14.81
N LYS A 31 7.56 8.26 14.03
CA LYS A 31 6.10 8.23 13.92
C LYS A 31 5.69 7.55 12.63
N PHE A 32 4.91 6.48 12.73
CA PHE A 32 4.33 5.79 11.59
C PHE A 32 2.84 6.09 11.49
N ALA A 33 2.38 6.68 10.39
CA ALA A 33 0.98 7.04 10.15
C ALA A 33 0.33 6.12 9.12
N SER A 34 -0.92 5.71 9.39
CA SER A 34 -1.77 4.94 8.48
C SER A 34 -3.21 5.44 8.56
N TYR A 35 -3.92 5.40 7.42
CA TYR A 35 -5.34 5.75 7.38
C TYR A 35 -6.27 4.56 7.66
N PHE A 36 -5.76 3.33 7.66
CA PHE A 36 -6.56 2.15 7.96
C PHE A 36 -7.06 2.15 9.41
N PRO A 37 -8.34 1.76 9.65
CA PRO A 37 -8.87 1.66 11.00
C PRO A 37 -8.07 0.70 11.89
N PRO A 38 -8.05 0.88 13.22
CA PRO A 38 -7.23 0.07 14.13
C PRO A 38 -7.48 -1.44 14.02
N MET A 39 -8.74 -1.84 13.80
CA MET A 39 -9.14 -3.26 13.72
C MET A 39 -9.06 -3.84 12.30
N HIS A 40 -8.62 -3.06 11.32
CA HIS A 40 -8.42 -3.55 9.96
C HIS A 40 -7.19 -4.46 9.90
N ALA A 41 -7.26 -5.54 9.11
CA ALA A 41 -6.16 -6.50 9.02
C ALA A 41 -4.82 -5.85 8.64
N HIS A 42 -4.85 -4.84 7.76
CA HIS A 42 -3.65 -4.07 7.42
C HIS A 42 -3.08 -3.29 8.61
N SER A 43 -3.91 -2.77 9.51
CA SER A 43 -3.40 -2.11 10.73
C SER A 43 -2.82 -3.12 11.71
N ILE A 44 -3.43 -4.30 11.82
CA ILE A 44 -2.95 -5.37 12.72
C ILE A 44 -1.56 -5.85 12.30
N ILE A 45 -1.36 -6.16 11.02
CA ILE A 45 -0.03 -6.62 10.55
C ILE A 45 1.03 -5.52 10.62
N MET A 46 0.65 -4.26 10.39
CA MET A 46 1.59 -3.13 10.55
C MET A 46 1.92 -2.86 12.03
N ASP A 47 1.01 -3.13 12.94
CA ASP A 47 1.29 -3.10 14.38
C ASP A 47 2.27 -4.21 14.78
N GLU A 48 2.12 -5.40 14.23
CA GLU A 48 3.09 -6.50 14.41
C GLU A 48 4.48 -6.15 13.83
N TYR A 49 4.51 -5.54 12.64
CA TYR A 49 5.73 -5.02 12.02
C TYR A 49 6.44 -4.01 12.94
N VAL A 50 5.68 -3.05 13.48
CA VAL A 50 6.20 -2.04 14.42
C VAL A 50 6.69 -2.68 15.72
N LYS A 51 5.94 -3.64 16.29
CA LYS A 51 6.38 -4.38 17.49
C LYS A 51 7.69 -5.15 17.25
N THR A 52 7.83 -5.77 16.06
CA THR A 52 9.06 -6.46 15.68
C THR A 52 10.22 -5.47 15.55
N LEU A 53 10.03 -4.34 14.86
CA LEU A 53 11.04 -3.29 14.77
C LEU A 53 11.44 -2.76 16.15
N ASN A 54 10.48 -2.45 17.01
CA ASN A 54 10.77 -1.94 18.36
C ASN A 54 11.55 -2.94 19.22
N LYS A 55 11.29 -4.24 19.05
CA LYS A 55 12.05 -5.31 19.73
C LYS A 55 13.50 -5.35 19.23
N GLU A 56 13.70 -5.39 17.92
CA GLU A 56 15.04 -5.49 17.29
C GLU A 56 15.86 -4.19 17.45
N LEU A 57 15.19 -3.05 17.61
CA LEU A 57 15.79 -1.72 17.78
C LEU A 57 15.84 -1.24 19.24
N ALA A 58 15.62 -2.14 20.21
CA ALA A 58 15.53 -1.77 21.61
C ALA A 58 16.72 -0.92 22.08
N GLY A 59 16.44 0.24 22.67
CA GLY A 59 17.43 1.22 23.11
C GLY A 59 18.01 2.13 22.02
N LYS A 60 17.73 1.87 20.72
CA LYS A 60 18.23 2.67 19.59
C LYS A 60 17.15 3.52 18.95
N ALA A 61 16.00 2.93 18.69
CA ALA A 61 14.84 3.64 18.12
C ALA A 61 13.53 3.10 18.71
N GLU A 62 12.50 3.93 18.67
CA GLU A 62 11.15 3.60 19.12
C GLU A 62 10.14 4.14 18.10
N ILE A 63 9.36 3.24 17.51
CA ILE A 63 8.34 3.56 16.53
C ILE A 63 6.97 3.58 17.22
N THR A 64 6.24 4.70 17.06
CA THR A 64 4.83 4.82 17.48
C THR A 64 3.94 4.71 16.26
N TYR A 65 2.99 3.77 16.25
CA TYR A 65 2.06 3.55 15.16
C TYR A 65 0.73 4.28 15.38
N HIS A 66 0.33 5.11 14.42
CA HIS A 66 -0.89 5.93 14.42
C HIS A 66 -1.83 5.45 13.31
N THR A 67 -2.94 4.85 13.70
CA THR A 67 -3.95 4.28 12.79
C THR A 67 -5.13 5.23 12.54
N GLY A 68 -6.03 4.87 11.62
CA GLY A 68 -7.30 5.55 11.39
C GLY A 68 -7.21 6.98 10.87
N GLY A 69 -6.08 7.37 10.28
CA GLY A 69 -5.88 8.73 9.80
C GLY A 69 -5.74 9.79 10.89
N THR A 70 -5.55 9.37 12.16
CA THR A 70 -5.49 10.27 13.32
C THR A 70 -4.34 11.28 13.28
N LEU A 71 -3.19 10.87 12.70
CA LEU A 71 -2.05 11.77 12.54
C LEU A 71 -2.04 12.43 11.15
N LEU A 72 -2.32 11.65 10.10
CA LEU A 72 -2.39 12.11 8.71
C LEU A 72 -3.53 11.37 7.98
N SER A 73 -4.42 12.12 7.36
CA SER A 73 -5.43 11.54 6.48
C SER A 73 -4.79 10.99 5.18
N ALA A 74 -5.46 10.06 4.52
CA ALA A 74 -4.94 9.41 3.33
C ALA A 74 -4.43 10.38 2.24
N PRO A 75 -5.13 11.45 1.86
CA PRO A 75 -4.65 12.42 0.86
C PRO A 75 -3.48 13.28 1.35
N LYS A 76 -3.31 13.45 2.66
CA LYS A 76 -2.26 14.27 3.25
C LYS A 76 -0.99 13.47 3.59
N MET A 77 -1.01 12.15 3.40
CA MET A 77 0.07 11.26 3.84
C MET A 77 1.43 11.66 3.24
N ALA A 78 1.55 11.68 1.93
CA ALA A 78 2.81 11.98 1.26
C ALA A 78 3.37 13.38 1.63
N ALA A 79 2.54 14.41 1.62
CA ALA A 79 2.95 15.77 2.00
C ALA A 79 3.31 15.87 3.48
N GLY A 80 2.58 15.16 4.36
CA GLY A 80 2.83 15.14 5.81
C GLY A 80 4.16 14.50 6.18
N LEU A 81 4.64 13.53 5.40
CA LEU A 81 5.98 12.96 5.58
C LEU A 81 7.07 13.98 5.27
N LEU A 82 6.93 14.74 4.19
CA LEU A 82 7.92 15.77 3.82
C LEU A 82 7.94 16.94 4.79
N SER A 83 6.80 17.28 5.38
CA SER A 83 6.72 18.32 6.42
C SER A 83 7.09 17.83 7.83
N GLY A 84 7.41 16.53 8.01
CA GLY A 84 7.84 15.95 9.29
C GLY A 84 6.73 15.75 10.32
N ILE A 85 5.45 15.76 9.91
CA ILE A 85 4.33 15.43 10.79
C ILE A 85 4.41 13.96 11.20
N ALA A 86 4.72 13.06 10.25
CA ALA A 86 5.11 11.69 10.48
C ALA A 86 6.43 11.39 9.76
N ASP A 87 7.09 10.30 10.15
CA ASP A 87 8.33 9.84 9.56
C ASP A 87 8.09 8.72 8.55
N ILE A 88 7.16 7.80 8.85
CA ILE A 88 6.73 6.69 7.98
C ILE A 88 5.25 6.87 7.67
N GLY A 89 4.84 6.54 6.45
CA GLY A 89 3.44 6.60 6.04
C GLY A 89 3.02 5.42 5.19
N LEU A 90 1.82 4.90 5.46
CA LEU A 90 1.11 3.91 4.65
C LEU A 90 -0.08 4.59 3.97
N SER A 91 -0.07 4.63 2.64
CA SER A 91 -1.19 5.12 1.83
C SER A 91 -1.13 4.53 0.41
N HIS A 92 -1.97 5.01 -0.51
CA HIS A 92 -1.86 4.65 -1.92
C HIS A 92 -1.83 5.89 -2.82
N VAL A 93 -1.25 5.73 -4.02
CA VAL A 93 -0.96 6.85 -4.93
C VAL A 93 -2.22 7.53 -5.46
N GLY A 94 -3.31 6.80 -5.63
CA GLY A 94 -4.57 7.31 -6.16
C GLY A 94 -5.24 8.40 -5.32
N TYR A 95 -4.79 8.63 -4.06
CA TYR A 95 -5.27 9.76 -3.24
C TYR A 95 -4.57 11.08 -3.54
N THR A 96 -3.44 11.05 -4.25
CA THR A 96 -2.64 12.23 -4.59
C THR A 96 -2.30 12.23 -6.07
N ARG A 97 -3.35 12.29 -6.91
CA ARG A 97 -3.23 12.29 -8.36
C ARG A 97 -2.14 13.27 -8.81
N ASP A 98 -1.37 12.90 -9.82
CA ASP A 98 -0.26 13.65 -10.39
C ASP A 98 1.00 13.81 -9.52
N ARG A 99 0.96 13.39 -8.26
CA ARG A 99 2.17 13.39 -7.43
C ARG A 99 3.11 12.23 -7.75
N PHE A 100 2.55 11.07 -8.06
CA PHE A 100 3.27 9.85 -8.38
C PHE A 100 2.82 9.28 -9.74
N PRO A 101 2.99 10.06 -10.82
CA PRO A 101 2.37 9.76 -12.11
C PRO A 101 2.84 8.43 -12.73
N VAL A 102 4.10 8.02 -12.54
CA VAL A 102 4.59 6.72 -13.02
C VAL A 102 4.03 5.58 -12.19
N SER A 103 3.95 5.75 -10.85
CA SER A 103 3.39 4.73 -9.96
C SER A 103 1.90 4.51 -10.16
N GLU A 104 1.18 5.45 -10.78
CA GLU A 104 -0.21 5.28 -11.19
C GLU A 104 -0.38 4.26 -12.35
N ILE A 105 0.71 3.74 -12.93
CA ILE A 105 0.68 2.74 -14.01
C ILE A 105 -0.06 1.46 -13.61
N PHE A 106 -0.03 1.07 -12.33
CA PHE A 106 -0.79 -0.07 -11.82
C PHE A 106 -2.30 0.19 -11.77
N GLY A 107 -2.71 1.45 -11.80
CA GLY A 107 -4.10 1.86 -11.95
C GLY A 107 -4.67 1.70 -13.36
N LEU A 108 -3.87 1.29 -14.32
CA LEU A 108 -4.35 0.90 -15.66
C LEU A 108 -5.02 -0.47 -15.59
N PRO A 109 -5.88 -0.81 -16.56
CA PRO A 109 -6.56 -2.11 -16.62
C PRO A 109 -5.59 -3.23 -17.05
N ILE A 110 -4.56 -3.47 -16.23
CA ILE A 110 -3.48 -4.44 -16.47
C ILE A 110 -3.80 -5.85 -15.95
N ALA A 111 -4.95 -6.00 -15.28
CA ALA A 111 -5.43 -7.29 -14.76
C ALA A 111 -4.41 -8.02 -13.87
N CYS A 112 -3.76 -7.30 -12.93
CA CYS A 112 -2.91 -7.93 -11.93
C CYS A 112 -3.77 -8.78 -10.99
N PRO A 113 -3.67 -10.13 -11.01
CA PRO A 113 -4.74 -10.96 -10.49
C PRO A 113 -4.82 -11.01 -8.97
N SER A 114 -3.70 -10.91 -8.24
CA SER A 114 -3.72 -10.99 -6.79
C SER A 114 -2.78 -9.99 -6.12
N PRO A 115 -3.03 -9.60 -4.86
CA PRO A 115 -2.11 -8.75 -4.10
C PRO A 115 -0.73 -9.38 -3.92
N TRP A 116 -0.64 -10.70 -3.78
CA TRP A 116 0.64 -11.40 -3.68
C TRP A 116 1.49 -11.19 -4.95
N ILE A 117 0.90 -11.39 -6.12
CA ILE A 117 1.54 -11.09 -7.40
C ILE A 117 1.87 -9.59 -7.48
N GLY A 118 0.92 -8.74 -7.15
CA GLY A 118 1.05 -7.29 -7.22
C GLY A 118 2.19 -6.74 -6.38
N LEU A 119 2.39 -7.25 -5.16
CA LEU A 119 3.51 -6.87 -4.31
C LEU A 119 4.84 -7.16 -5.01
N HIS A 120 5.02 -8.36 -5.53
CA HIS A 120 6.26 -8.74 -6.17
C HIS A 120 6.50 -7.93 -7.45
N VAL A 121 5.48 -7.78 -8.30
CA VAL A 121 5.57 -6.98 -9.53
C VAL A 121 5.91 -5.53 -9.25
N ALA A 122 5.28 -4.92 -8.25
CA ALA A 122 5.55 -3.53 -7.87
C ALA A 122 7.01 -3.37 -7.38
N ASN A 123 7.47 -4.23 -6.47
CA ASN A 123 8.85 -4.14 -5.98
C ASN A 123 9.89 -4.39 -7.09
N ASP A 124 9.65 -5.36 -7.99
CA ASP A 124 10.50 -5.59 -9.16
C ASP A 124 10.54 -4.36 -10.08
N PHE A 125 9.39 -3.71 -10.30
CA PHE A 125 9.28 -2.52 -11.14
C PHE A 125 10.08 -1.34 -10.56
N PHE A 126 9.85 -1.02 -9.28
CA PHE A 126 10.54 0.09 -8.64
C PHE A 126 12.04 -0.15 -8.45
N ALA A 127 12.45 -1.40 -8.21
CA ALA A 127 13.86 -1.77 -8.14
C ALA A 127 14.57 -1.61 -9.50
N LYS A 128 13.91 -1.97 -10.61
CA LYS A 128 14.47 -1.88 -11.96
C LYS A 128 14.55 -0.43 -12.45
N PHE A 129 13.46 0.32 -12.36
CA PHE A 129 13.35 1.62 -13.02
C PHE A 129 13.76 2.81 -12.14
N LYS A 130 13.88 2.63 -10.81
CA LYS A 130 14.32 3.68 -9.85
C LYS A 130 13.62 5.01 -10.11
N ILE A 131 12.28 4.98 -10.04
CA ILE A 131 11.42 6.09 -10.43
C ILE A 131 11.67 7.31 -9.54
N LYS A 132 12.03 8.44 -10.15
CA LYS A 132 12.45 9.70 -9.47
C LYS A 132 11.37 10.32 -8.58
N GLU A 133 10.10 10.04 -8.80
CA GLU A 133 9.01 10.57 -7.98
C GLU A 133 9.09 10.13 -6.50
N TRP A 134 9.94 9.13 -6.19
CA TRP A 134 10.22 8.65 -4.85
C TRP A 134 11.54 9.17 -4.25
N ASP A 135 12.28 10.06 -4.94
CA ASP A 135 13.61 10.52 -4.49
C ASP A 135 13.56 11.27 -3.13
N ASP A 136 12.43 11.90 -2.79
CA ASP A 136 12.22 12.54 -1.49
C ASP A 136 11.84 11.56 -0.37
N TYR A 137 11.67 10.28 -0.70
CA TYR A 137 11.28 9.22 0.21
C TYR A 137 12.26 8.06 0.15
N HIS A 138 12.31 7.28 1.23
CA HIS A 138 12.93 5.97 1.24
C HIS A 138 11.81 4.91 1.24
N PRO A 139 11.61 4.19 0.13
CA PRO A 139 10.63 3.12 0.07
C PRO A 139 11.03 1.96 0.97
N LEU A 140 10.13 1.57 1.88
CA LEU A 140 10.25 0.35 2.66
C LEU A 140 9.61 -0.81 1.90
N MET A 141 8.36 -0.64 1.46
CA MET A 141 7.70 -1.65 0.63
C MET A 141 6.64 -1.02 -0.28
N PHE A 142 6.51 -1.59 -1.47
CA PHE A 142 5.40 -1.33 -2.37
C PHE A 142 4.52 -2.56 -2.47
N THR A 143 3.25 -2.37 -2.71
CA THR A 143 2.33 -3.44 -3.08
C THR A 143 1.22 -2.88 -3.96
N THR A 144 0.40 -3.74 -4.53
CA THR A 144 -0.85 -3.32 -5.16
C THR A 144 -2.02 -3.94 -4.41
N SER A 145 -3.19 -3.30 -4.52
CA SER A 145 -4.43 -4.01 -4.22
C SER A 145 -4.59 -5.19 -5.19
N ALA A 146 -5.52 -6.07 -4.87
CA ALA A 146 -6.05 -6.97 -5.89
C ALA A 146 -6.73 -6.20 -7.01
N THR A 147 -6.99 -6.88 -8.11
CA THR A 147 -7.83 -6.35 -9.20
C THR A 147 -9.16 -5.85 -8.65
N THR A 148 -9.45 -4.59 -8.91
CA THR A 148 -10.73 -3.98 -8.54
C THR A 148 -11.84 -4.50 -9.44
N ILE A 149 -13.02 -4.63 -8.85
CA ILE A 149 -14.25 -5.04 -9.52
C ILE A 149 -15.37 -4.06 -9.22
N ILE A 150 -16.49 -4.21 -9.89
CA ILE A 150 -17.67 -3.34 -9.69
C ILE A 150 -18.52 -3.88 -8.55
N HIS A 151 -18.68 -3.10 -7.48
CA HIS A 151 -19.62 -3.35 -6.40
C HIS A 151 -20.79 -2.37 -6.50
N THR A 152 -22.04 -2.83 -6.39
CA THR A 152 -23.23 -1.97 -6.43
C THR A 152 -24.20 -2.26 -5.29
N THR A 153 -24.97 -1.23 -4.89
CA THR A 153 -25.90 -1.32 -3.75
C THR A 153 -27.28 -1.81 -4.16
N LYS A 154 -27.80 -1.37 -5.32
CA LYS A 154 -29.22 -1.55 -5.70
C LYS A 154 -29.42 -2.32 -7.00
N LYS A 155 -28.56 -2.10 -7.99
CA LYS A 155 -28.72 -2.68 -9.34
C LYS A 155 -27.58 -3.63 -9.65
N PRO A 156 -27.87 -4.86 -10.12
CA PRO A 156 -26.83 -5.73 -10.66
C PRO A 156 -26.25 -5.13 -11.95
N VAL A 157 -24.98 -5.38 -12.19
CA VAL A 157 -24.27 -5.02 -13.43
C VAL A 157 -23.93 -6.32 -14.15
N ASN A 158 -24.69 -6.67 -15.17
CA ASN A 158 -24.51 -7.89 -15.97
C ASN A 158 -23.88 -7.61 -17.33
N LYS A 159 -23.88 -6.36 -17.76
CA LYS A 159 -23.34 -5.89 -19.04
C LYS A 159 -22.92 -4.44 -18.94
N LEU A 160 -22.12 -3.99 -19.90
CA LEU A 160 -21.50 -2.66 -19.92
C LEU A 160 -22.55 -1.52 -19.81
N GLU A 161 -23.69 -1.68 -20.49
CA GLU A 161 -24.77 -0.69 -20.50
C GLU A 161 -25.40 -0.46 -19.12
N ASP A 162 -25.33 -1.44 -18.22
CA ASP A 162 -25.88 -1.33 -16.86
C ASP A 162 -25.14 -0.30 -16.00
N LEU A 163 -23.91 0.07 -16.41
CA LEU A 163 -23.11 1.12 -15.76
C LEU A 163 -23.59 2.54 -16.08
N LYS A 164 -24.34 2.71 -17.17
CA LYS A 164 -24.78 4.04 -17.61
C LYS A 164 -25.66 4.71 -16.56
N GLY A 165 -25.25 5.91 -16.17
CA GLY A 165 -25.94 6.73 -15.17
C GLY A 165 -25.64 6.37 -13.72
N LEU A 166 -24.83 5.33 -13.45
CA LEU A 166 -24.37 5.01 -12.10
C LEU A 166 -23.24 5.95 -11.67
N LYS A 167 -23.31 6.40 -10.42
CA LYS A 167 -22.21 7.08 -9.73
C LYS A 167 -21.37 6.04 -9.00
N ILE A 168 -20.15 5.84 -9.46
CA ILE A 168 -19.25 4.82 -8.93
C ILE A 168 -18.08 5.50 -8.22
N ARG A 169 -17.89 5.19 -6.95
CA ARG A 169 -16.69 5.63 -6.22
C ARG A 169 -15.45 5.05 -6.89
N ALA A 170 -14.56 5.93 -7.33
CA ALA A 170 -13.27 5.58 -7.91
C ALA A 170 -12.28 6.73 -7.70
N THR A 171 -11.01 6.41 -7.44
CA THR A 171 -9.93 7.39 -7.22
C THR A 171 -8.78 7.15 -8.19
N GLY A 172 -7.91 8.15 -8.42
CA GLY A 172 -6.77 8.01 -9.31
C GLY A 172 -7.17 7.54 -10.71
N ARG A 173 -6.40 6.63 -11.29
CA ARG A 173 -6.67 6.05 -12.63
C ARG A 173 -7.91 5.16 -12.68
N LEU A 174 -8.39 4.65 -11.53
CA LEU A 174 -9.69 3.97 -11.48
C LEU A 174 -10.84 4.88 -11.93
N ALA A 175 -10.75 6.20 -11.71
CA ALA A 175 -11.73 7.15 -12.19
C ALA A 175 -11.73 7.21 -13.72
N ASP A 176 -10.57 7.16 -14.37
CA ASP A 176 -10.45 7.15 -15.83
C ASP A 176 -11.08 5.87 -16.41
N LEU A 177 -10.78 4.70 -15.80
CA LEU A 177 -11.40 3.43 -16.18
C LEU A 177 -12.92 3.46 -15.97
N THR A 178 -13.40 3.99 -14.85
CA THR A 178 -14.84 4.12 -14.56
C THR A 178 -15.54 4.93 -15.66
N THR A 179 -14.91 6.02 -16.10
CA THR A 179 -15.43 6.86 -17.20
C THR A 179 -15.43 6.11 -18.52
N ALA A 180 -14.35 5.41 -18.86
CA ALA A 180 -14.22 4.63 -20.08
C ALA A 180 -15.27 3.51 -20.15
N LEU A 181 -15.65 2.93 -19.02
CA LEU A 181 -16.70 1.93 -18.92
C LEU A 181 -18.15 2.51 -18.94
N GLY A 182 -18.29 3.84 -18.95
CA GLY A 182 -19.59 4.52 -19.09
C GLY A 182 -20.30 4.90 -17.79
N ALA A 183 -19.66 4.77 -16.64
CA ALA A 183 -20.16 5.26 -15.36
C ALA A 183 -19.59 6.65 -15.02
N THR A 184 -20.15 7.30 -14.01
CA THR A 184 -19.65 8.58 -13.49
C THR A 184 -18.79 8.34 -12.26
N PRO A 185 -17.46 8.62 -12.31
CA PRO A 185 -16.59 8.46 -11.15
C PRO A 185 -16.83 9.55 -10.10
N VAL A 186 -16.79 9.16 -8.83
CA VAL A 186 -16.85 10.08 -7.68
C VAL A 186 -15.65 9.81 -6.78
N PRO A 187 -14.72 10.77 -6.63
CA PRO A 187 -13.49 10.56 -5.87
C PRO A 187 -13.72 10.72 -4.35
N ILE A 188 -14.06 9.63 -3.68
CA ILE A 188 -14.29 9.56 -2.24
C ILE A 188 -13.21 8.71 -1.60
N GLY A 189 -12.64 9.14 -0.46
CA GLY A 189 -11.70 8.35 0.34
C GLY A 189 -12.35 7.10 0.95
N MET A 190 -11.54 6.05 1.17
CA MET A 190 -12.03 4.81 1.79
C MET A 190 -12.72 5.02 3.15
N PRO A 191 -12.24 5.89 4.05
CA PRO A 191 -12.92 6.15 5.32
C PRO A 191 -14.37 6.61 5.18
N ASP A 192 -14.71 7.31 4.09
CA ASP A 192 -16.04 7.87 3.85
C ASP A 192 -16.92 6.97 2.95
N MET A 193 -16.36 5.86 2.43
CA MET A 193 -17.02 5.04 1.42
C MET A 193 -18.28 4.35 1.94
N TYR A 194 -18.22 3.75 3.14
CA TYR A 194 -19.38 3.08 3.74
C TYR A 194 -20.59 4.01 3.86
N GLU A 195 -20.40 5.19 4.44
CA GLU A 195 -21.46 6.18 4.62
C GLU A 195 -21.98 6.74 3.28
N SER A 196 -21.09 6.92 2.31
CA SER A 196 -21.47 7.40 0.97
C SER A 196 -22.33 6.38 0.23
N LEU A 197 -22.01 5.09 0.32
CA LEU A 197 -22.84 4.00 -0.21
C LEU A 197 -24.18 3.91 0.53
N ARG A 198 -24.17 3.94 1.86
CA ARG A 198 -25.36 3.83 2.69
C ARG A 198 -26.36 4.96 2.43
N LYS A 199 -25.88 6.19 2.27
CA LYS A 199 -26.69 7.37 1.98
C LYS A 199 -27.06 7.51 0.50
N GLY A 200 -26.54 6.67 -0.40
CA GLY A 200 -26.79 6.74 -1.84
C GLY A 200 -26.14 7.96 -2.52
N VAL A 201 -25.06 8.51 -1.95
CA VAL A 201 -24.22 9.52 -2.60
C VAL A 201 -23.58 8.91 -3.85
N VAL A 202 -23.21 7.64 -3.76
CA VAL A 202 -22.75 6.78 -4.86
C VAL A 202 -23.59 5.52 -4.92
N ASP A 203 -23.77 4.97 -6.12
CA ASP A 203 -24.53 3.75 -6.39
C ASP A 203 -23.67 2.50 -6.20
N GLY A 204 -22.35 2.66 -6.21
CA GLY A 204 -21.38 1.58 -6.10
C GLY A 204 -19.95 2.07 -5.96
N THR A 205 -19.02 1.15 -6.04
CA THR A 205 -17.58 1.43 -5.99
C THR A 205 -16.79 0.47 -6.88
N MET A 206 -15.66 0.95 -7.43
CA MET A 206 -14.59 0.07 -7.89
C MET A 206 -13.67 -0.20 -6.70
N SER A 207 -13.62 -1.45 -6.27
CA SER A 207 -12.75 -1.89 -5.18
C SER A 207 -12.54 -3.41 -5.20
N ASN A 208 -11.59 -3.90 -4.42
CA ASN A 208 -11.31 -5.32 -4.26
C ASN A 208 -12.23 -5.97 -3.22
N MET A 209 -12.20 -7.29 -3.14
CA MET A 209 -13.12 -8.08 -2.32
C MET A 209 -12.91 -7.88 -0.80
N GLU A 210 -11.69 -7.59 -0.35
CA GLU A 210 -11.42 -7.40 1.08
C GLU A 210 -12.26 -6.25 1.68
N THR A 211 -12.58 -5.22 0.85
CA THR A 211 -13.33 -4.05 1.31
C THR A 211 -14.73 -4.39 1.80
N LEU A 212 -15.28 -5.50 1.32
CA LEU A 212 -16.61 -5.97 1.73
C LEU A 212 -16.64 -6.31 3.22
N LYS A 213 -15.56 -6.89 3.76
CA LYS A 213 -15.41 -7.18 5.19
C LYS A 213 -14.62 -6.11 5.93
N GLY A 214 -13.43 -5.79 5.47
CA GLY A 214 -12.49 -4.89 6.16
C GLY A 214 -13.03 -3.48 6.39
N TRP A 215 -13.82 -2.97 5.44
CA TRP A 215 -14.50 -1.68 5.50
C TRP A 215 -16.03 -1.80 5.70
N LYS A 216 -16.52 -3.00 5.99
CA LYS A 216 -17.94 -3.31 6.21
C LYS A 216 -18.87 -2.98 5.05
N THR A 217 -18.33 -2.71 3.86
CA THR A 217 -19.15 -2.30 2.72
C THR A 217 -20.10 -3.39 2.25
N GLY A 218 -19.81 -4.66 2.52
CA GLY A 218 -20.71 -5.79 2.24
C GLY A 218 -22.04 -5.77 3.01
N GLU A 219 -22.18 -4.93 4.03
CA GLU A 219 -23.49 -4.71 4.70
C GLU A 219 -24.45 -3.91 3.82
N VAL A 220 -23.94 -3.04 2.94
CA VAL A 220 -24.72 -2.15 2.07
C VAL A 220 -24.65 -2.52 0.57
N ILE A 221 -23.53 -3.12 0.13
CA ILE A 221 -23.36 -3.68 -1.22
C ILE A 221 -24.22 -4.94 -1.35
N LYS A 222 -24.85 -5.12 -2.51
CA LYS A 222 -25.67 -6.31 -2.83
C LYS A 222 -25.13 -7.12 -3.99
N TYR A 223 -24.38 -6.49 -4.88
CA TYR A 223 -23.87 -7.12 -6.09
C TYR A 223 -22.37 -6.83 -6.25
N ALA A 224 -21.60 -7.86 -6.59
CA ALA A 224 -20.19 -7.78 -6.93
C ALA A 224 -19.98 -8.42 -8.31
N THR A 225 -19.75 -7.59 -9.33
CA THR A 225 -19.54 -8.04 -10.70
C THR A 225 -18.07 -8.24 -10.96
N THR A 226 -17.67 -9.47 -11.27
CA THR A 226 -16.27 -9.84 -11.46
C THR A 226 -15.76 -9.37 -12.83
N THR A 227 -14.83 -8.46 -12.79
CA THR A 227 -14.20 -7.85 -13.98
C THR A 227 -12.71 -8.13 -14.01
N TRP A 228 -12.31 -9.33 -13.59
CA TRP A 228 -10.91 -9.72 -13.37
C TRP A 228 -9.98 -9.41 -14.54
N LYS A 229 -10.45 -9.55 -15.79
CA LYS A 229 -9.66 -9.32 -17.01
C LYS A 229 -9.50 -7.84 -17.38
N VAL A 230 -10.27 -6.94 -16.73
CA VAL A 230 -10.33 -5.51 -17.07
C VAL A 230 -10.01 -4.63 -15.88
N GLY A 231 -9.93 -5.21 -14.68
CA GLY A 231 -9.73 -4.44 -13.46
C GLY A 231 -8.31 -3.86 -13.36
N SER A 232 -8.24 -2.79 -12.63
CA SER A 232 -7.00 -2.12 -12.26
C SER A 232 -6.61 -2.47 -10.82
N CYS A 233 -5.40 -2.16 -10.43
CA CYS A 233 -4.94 -2.24 -9.05
C CYS A 233 -4.55 -0.85 -8.56
N ASP A 234 -4.63 -0.60 -7.26
CA ASP A 234 -4.06 0.61 -6.68
C ASP A 234 -2.64 0.33 -6.16
N THR A 235 -1.69 1.20 -6.45
CA THR A 235 -0.34 1.11 -5.87
C THR A 235 -0.36 1.63 -4.44
N PHE A 236 -0.05 0.76 -3.49
CA PHE A 236 0.16 1.11 -2.09
C PHE A 236 1.64 1.24 -1.78
N TYR A 237 1.94 2.10 -0.84
CA TYR A 237 3.31 2.33 -0.38
C TYR A 237 3.40 2.36 1.14
N VAL A 238 4.49 1.83 1.68
CA VAL A 238 5.02 2.14 3.00
C VAL A 238 6.37 2.79 2.77
N VAL A 239 6.48 4.07 3.07
CA VAL A 239 7.71 4.82 2.83
C VAL A 239 8.09 5.65 4.06
N MET A 240 9.38 5.85 4.25
CA MET A 240 9.93 6.81 5.21
C MET A 240 10.32 8.09 4.49
N SER A 241 10.22 9.27 5.11
CA SER A 241 10.81 10.46 4.52
C SER A 241 12.31 10.27 4.35
N LYS A 242 12.86 10.66 3.20
CA LYS A 242 14.31 10.51 2.90
C LYS A 242 15.17 11.18 3.96
N LYS A 243 14.78 12.37 4.40
CA LYS A 243 15.45 13.10 5.47
C LYS A 243 15.57 12.30 6.76
N LYS A 244 14.47 11.61 7.16
CA LYS A 244 14.49 10.77 8.37
C LYS A 244 15.37 9.54 8.15
N TRP A 245 15.21 8.85 7.03
CA TRP A 245 16.02 7.67 6.71
C TRP A 245 17.52 7.96 6.74
N ASP A 246 17.95 9.04 6.08
CA ASP A 246 19.36 9.45 6.01
C ASP A 246 19.92 9.87 7.37
N SER A 247 19.07 10.25 8.33
CA SER A 247 19.49 10.57 9.71
C SER A 247 19.65 9.34 10.60
N LEU A 248 19.19 8.16 10.17
CA LEU A 248 19.30 6.93 10.96
C LEU A 248 20.71 6.35 10.89
N PRO A 249 21.24 5.83 12.02
CA PRO A 249 22.47 5.07 12.02
C PRO A 249 22.41 3.85 11.09
N PRO A 250 23.55 3.44 10.46
CA PRO A 250 23.56 2.32 9.52
C PRO A 250 23.04 0.99 10.08
N ASP A 251 23.26 0.72 11.35
CA ASP A 251 22.78 -0.49 12.03
C ASP A 251 21.24 -0.44 12.23
N VAL A 252 20.65 0.73 12.48
CA VAL A 252 19.20 0.92 12.53
C VAL A 252 18.61 0.73 11.14
N GLN A 253 19.19 1.32 10.07
CA GLN A 253 18.76 1.11 8.70
C GLN A 253 18.80 -0.38 8.29
N LYS A 254 19.82 -1.11 8.72
CA LYS A 254 19.97 -2.55 8.45
C LYS A 254 18.83 -3.36 9.08
N VAL A 255 18.44 -3.04 10.32
CA VAL A 255 17.30 -3.69 10.98
C VAL A 255 16.00 -3.39 10.26
N PHE A 256 15.74 -2.12 9.89
CA PHE A 256 14.56 -1.77 9.09
C PHE A 256 14.50 -2.59 7.80
N SER A 257 15.61 -2.67 7.05
CA SER A 257 15.65 -3.42 5.79
C SER A 257 15.35 -4.91 6.00
N ALA A 258 15.96 -5.55 7.00
CA ALA A 258 15.77 -6.98 7.28
C ALA A 258 14.33 -7.30 7.70
N VAL A 259 13.77 -6.55 8.65
CA VAL A 259 12.39 -6.76 9.12
C VAL A 259 11.38 -6.44 8.01
N THR A 260 11.66 -5.42 7.18
CA THR A 260 10.80 -5.09 6.05
C THR A 260 10.71 -6.23 5.03
N GLU A 261 11.82 -6.88 4.68
CA GLU A 261 11.80 -8.01 3.74
C GLU A 261 10.95 -9.19 4.26
N GLU A 262 11.02 -9.48 5.57
CA GLU A 262 10.16 -10.50 6.18
C GLU A 262 8.68 -10.13 6.08
N TYR A 263 8.34 -8.86 6.37
CA TYR A 263 6.94 -8.41 6.41
C TYR A 263 6.33 -8.17 5.03
N LYS A 264 7.11 -7.96 3.98
CA LYS A 264 6.62 -7.93 2.59
C LYS A 264 5.83 -9.20 2.26
N GLU A 265 6.44 -10.37 2.47
CA GLU A 265 5.78 -11.65 2.15
C GLU A 265 4.57 -11.92 3.05
N LYS A 266 4.66 -11.60 4.34
CA LYS A 266 3.54 -11.72 5.28
C LYS A 266 2.36 -10.86 4.85
N TRP A 267 2.63 -9.61 4.46
CA TRP A 267 1.59 -8.66 4.04
C TRP A 267 0.93 -9.07 2.72
N ALA A 268 1.71 -9.56 1.76
CA ALA A 268 1.19 -10.06 0.49
C ALA A 268 0.22 -11.23 0.69
N LYS A 269 0.62 -12.22 1.50
CA LYS A 269 -0.24 -13.36 1.83
C LYS A 269 -1.50 -12.95 2.59
N LEU A 270 -1.34 -12.09 3.61
CA LEU A 270 -2.47 -11.57 4.36
C LEU A 270 -3.50 -10.94 3.42
N TRP A 271 -3.05 -10.18 2.41
CA TRP A 271 -3.99 -9.49 1.53
C TRP A 271 -4.78 -10.48 0.66
N ASN A 272 -4.17 -11.55 0.16
CA ASN A 272 -4.90 -12.63 -0.50
C ASN A 272 -5.94 -13.28 0.46
N ASP A 273 -5.55 -13.55 1.70
CA ASP A 273 -6.41 -14.18 2.70
C ASP A 273 -7.63 -13.31 3.03
N ILE A 274 -7.45 -11.99 3.21
CA ILE A 274 -8.58 -11.09 3.51
C ILE A 274 -9.50 -10.84 2.30
N ASP A 275 -9.02 -11.00 1.07
CA ASP A 275 -9.90 -11.03 -0.11
C ASP A 275 -10.81 -12.27 -0.08
N ILE A 276 -10.27 -13.46 0.29
CA ILE A 276 -11.06 -14.68 0.47
C ILE A 276 -12.11 -14.48 1.56
N GLU A 277 -11.70 -13.95 2.70
CA GLU A 277 -12.61 -13.61 3.80
C GLU A 277 -13.68 -12.60 3.41
N GLY A 278 -13.33 -11.62 2.56
CA GLY A 278 -14.25 -10.63 2.02
C GLY A 278 -15.37 -11.27 1.18
N VAL A 279 -15.02 -12.21 0.30
CA VAL A 279 -15.99 -12.97 -0.50
C VAL A 279 -16.93 -13.81 0.39
N ASP A 280 -16.35 -14.50 1.38
CA ASP A 280 -17.14 -15.35 2.29
C ASP A 280 -18.09 -14.52 3.16
N PHE A 281 -17.61 -13.40 3.67
CA PHE A 281 -18.44 -12.44 4.41
C PHE A 281 -19.59 -11.95 3.55
N PHE A 282 -19.30 -11.52 2.32
CA PHE A 282 -20.28 -10.98 1.40
C PHE A 282 -21.40 -11.98 1.08
N LYS A 283 -21.04 -13.22 0.77
CA LYS A 283 -22.01 -14.30 0.52
C LYS A 283 -22.87 -14.59 1.75
N LYS A 284 -22.29 -14.58 2.96
CA LYS A 284 -23.03 -14.75 4.22
C LYS A 284 -24.01 -13.61 4.48
N GLN A 285 -23.73 -12.40 4.00
CA GLN A 285 -24.66 -11.25 4.05
C GLN A 285 -25.75 -11.29 2.95
N GLY A 286 -25.81 -12.37 2.16
CA GLY A 286 -26.76 -12.48 1.04
C GLY A 286 -26.34 -11.71 -0.22
N GLY A 287 -25.08 -11.29 -0.30
CA GLY A 287 -24.53 -10.64 -1.48
C GLY A 287 -24.38 -11.60 -2.66
N GLN A 288 -24.56 -11.09 -3.85
CA GLN A 288 -24.49 -11.85 -5.10
C GLN A 288 -23.23 -11.52 -5.88
N VAL A 289 -22.45 -12.55 -6.20
CA VAL A 289 -21.30 -12.44 -7.11
C VAL A 289 -21.81 -12.73 -8.53
N ILE A 290 -21.59 -11.77 -9.44
CA ILE A 290 -21.99 -11.86 -10.83
C ILE A 290 -20.74 -12.10 -11.67
N GLU A 291 -20.71 -13.21 -12.40
CA GLU A 291 -19.64 -13.51 -13.35
C GLU A 291 -20.07 -13.04 -14.75
N LEU A 292 -19.27 -12.17 -15.37
CA LEU A 292 -19.52 -11.76 -16.75
C LEU A 292 -19.13 -12.87 -17.72
N SER A 293 -19.89 -12.99 -18.82
CA SER A 293 -19.50 -13.90 -19.92
C SER A 293 -18.22 -13.44 -20.60
N ASP A 294 -17.52 -14.36 -21.26
CA ASP A 294 -16.30 -14.01 -22.02
C ASP A 294 -16.57 -12.98 -23.13
N ALA A 295 -17.74 -13.05 -23.77
CA ALA A 295 -18.15 -12.07 -24.76
C ALA A 295 -18.31 -10.67 -24.16
N GLU A 296 -18.90 -10.58 -22.96
CA GLU A 296 -19.06 -9.32 -22.25
C GLU A 296 -17.72 -8.79 -21.74
N LEU A 297 -16.87 -9.65 -21.20
CA LEU A 297 -15.51 -9.28 -20.77
C LEU A 297 -14.68 -8.72 -21.93
N ALA A 298 -14.83 -9.28 -23.15
CA ALA A 298 -14.17 -8.74 -24.35
C ALA A 298 -14.66 -7.32 -24.70
N ARG A 299 -15.95 -7.06 -24.54
CA ARG A 299 -16.53 -5.71 -24.73
C ARG A 299 -15.95 -4.72 -23.71
N TRP A 300 -15.85 -5.12 -22.43
CA TRP A 300 -15.27 -4.30 -21.38
C TRP A 300 -13.79 -4.02 -21.64
N THR A 301 -13.02 -5.03 -22.06
CA THR A 301 -11.62 -4.85 -22.44
C THR A 301 -11.46 -3.81 -23.53
N LYS A 302 -12.28 -3.89 -24.58
CA LYS A 302 -12.28 -2.91 -25.66
C LYS A 302 -12.66 -1.50 -25.19
N ALA A 303 -13.66 -1.38 -24.29
CA ALA A 303 -14.08 -0.10 -23.75
C ALA A 303 -12.98 0.54 -22.84
N ALA A 304 -12.13 -0.27 -22.24
CA ALA A 304 -11.01 0.17 -21.39
C ALA A 304 -9.73 0.56 -22.16
N GLU A 305 -9.60 0.20 -23.44
CA GLU A 305 -8.40 0.51 -24.26
C GLU A 305 -7.99 2.00 -24.25
N PRO A 306 -8.93 2.97 -24.34
CA PRO A 306 -8.55 4.38 -24.32
C PRO A 306 -7.76 4.82 -23.09
N VAL A 307 -7.93 4.15 -21.94
CA VAL A 307 -7.23 4.47 -20.69
C VAL A 307 -5.70 4.35 -20.86
N PHE A 308 -5.23 3.38 -21.66
CA PHE A 308 -3.80 3.24 -21.96
C PHE A 308 -3.29 4.38 -22.86
N ALA A 309 -4.07 4.79 -23.85
CA ALA A 309 -3.71 5.89 -24.74
C ALA A 309 -3.66 7.22 -24.00
N ASP A 310 -4.63 7.48 -23.11
CA ASP A 310 -4.67 8.66 -22.28
C ASP A 310 -3.49 8.70 -21.29
N PHE A 311 -3.15 7.56 -20.68
CA PHE A 311 -1.96 7.45 -19.84
C PHE A 311 -0.68 7.77 -20.62
N LYS A 312 -0.48 7.19 -21.82
CA LYS A 312 0.69 7.49 -22.66
C LYS A 312 0.78 8.97 -23.01
N LYS A 313 -0.34 9.58 -23.39
CA LYS A 313 -0.42 11.02 -23.67
C LYS A 313 -0.02 11.86 -22.48
N ASP A 314 -0.56 11.53 -21.31
CA ASP A 314 -0.31 12.22 -20.04
C ASP A 314 1.17 12.13 -19.65
N MET A 315 1.75 10.92 -19.70
CA MET A 315 3.17 10.69 -19.39
C MET A 315 4.10 11.37 -20.38
N THR A 316 3.75 11.38 -21.68
CA THR A 316 4.51 12.11 -22.69
C THR A 316 4.47 13.61 -22.40
N GLY A 317 3.33 14.15 -22.01
CA GLY A 317 3.20 15.56 -21.54
C GLY A 317 4.05 15.89 -20.31
N LYS A 318 4.37 14.88 -19.49
CA LYS A 318 5.27 15.01 -18.32
C LYS A 318 6.77 14.77 -18.67
N GLY A 319 7.10 14.58 -19.96
CA GLY A 319 8.47 14.48 -20.45
C GLY A 319 9.02 13.05 -20.58
N TYR A 320 8.21 12.02 -20.38
CA TYR A 320 8.62 10.64 -20.63
C TYR A 320 8.46 10.28 -22.11
N THR A 321 9.38 9.49 -22.66
CA THR A 321 9.30 9.04 -24.04
C THR A 321 8.32 7.88 -24.21
N PRO A 322 7.67 7.74 -25.38
CA PRO A 322 6.83 6.57 -25.67
C PRO A 322 7.55 5.23 -25.44
N THR A 323 8.84 5.16 -25.77
CA THR A 323 9.66 3.96 -25.55
C THR A 323 9.82 3.60 -24.07
N GLU A 324 10.04 4.58 -23.21
CA GLU A 324 10.10 4.35 -21.75
C GLU A 324 8.76 3.82 -21.23
N ILE A 325 7.66 4.45 -21.62
CA ILE A 325 6.31 4.06 -21.18
C ILE A 325 6.00 2.62 -21.65
N ASP A 326 6.33 2.29 -22.90
CA ASP A 326 6.13 0.94 -23.44
C ASP A 326 7.02 -0.09 -22.74
N SER A 327 8.24 0.28 -22.34
CA SER A 327 9.14 -0.58 -21.57
C SER A 327 8.57 -0.89 -20.18
N TRP A 328 7.95 0.08 -19.50
CA TRP A 328 7.29 -0.13 -18.22
C TRP A 328 6.11 -1.10 -18.33
N LEU A 329 5.23 -0.87 -19.31
CA LEU A 329 4.06 -1.72 -19.52
C LEU A 329 4.45 -3.14 -19.89
N SER A 330 5.44 -3.30 -20.77
CA SER A 330 5.96 -4.61 -21.17
C SER A 330 6.58 -5.36 -20.00
N PHE A 331 7.39 -4.66 -19.19
CA PHE A 331 7.98 -5.25 -18.00
C PHE A 331 6.93 -5.71 -17.00
N ILE A 332 5.93 -4.86 -16.69
CA ILE A 332 4.86 -5.22 -15.74
C ILE A 332 4.12 -6.47 -16.22
N ARG A 333 3.76 -6.55 -17.52
CA ARG A 333 3.09 -7.73 -18.08
C ARG A 333 3.95 -9.00 -17.99
N GLU A 334 5.23 -8.91 -18.30
CA GLU A 334 6.19 -10.01 -18.16
C GLU A 334 6.26 -10.49 -16.70
N ARG A 335 6.36 -9.53 -15.74
CA ARG A 335 6.46 -9.88 -14.32
C ARG A 335 5.15 -10.46 -13.78
N ILE A 336 4.00 -10.00 -14.22
CA ILE A 336 2.70 -10.60 -13.86
C ILE A 336 2.69 -12.08 -14.26
N GLU A 337 3.05 -12.41 -15.50
CA GLU A 337 3.07 -13.82 -15.96
C GLU A 337 4.08 -14.67 -15.18
N TYR A 338 5.27 -14.14 -14.91
CA TYR A 338 6.26 -14.83 -14.09
C TYR A 338 5.72 -15.13 -12.68
N TRP A 339 5.16 -14.12 -12.00
CA TRP A 339 4.69 -14.28 -10.64
C TRP A 339 3.39 -15.09 -10.52
N LYS A 340 2.54 -15.13 -11.56
CA LYS A 340 1.43 -16.10 -11.67
C LYS A 340 1.94 -17.54 -11.58
N GLY A 341 3.02 -17.84 -12.32
CA GLY A 341 3.68 -19.13 -12.25
C GLY A 341 4.21 -19.46 -10.84
N GLN A 342 4.81 -18.49 -10.16
CA GLN A 342 5.33 -18.64 -8.79
C GLN A 342 4.20 -18.81 -7.76
N GLU A 343 3.12 -18.02 -7.85
CA GLU A 343 1.96 -18.12 -6.96
C GLU A 343 1.35 -19.52 -7.04
N LYS A 344 1.17 -20.04 -8.26
CA LYS A 344 0.68 -21.40 -8.50
C LYS A 344 1.64 -22.48 -7.94
N ALA A 345 2.94 -22.35 -8.20
CA ALA A 345 3.95 -23.30 -7.70
C ALA A 345 4.02 -23.33 -6.16
N LYS A 346 3.89 -22.18 -5.52
CA LYS A 346 3.86 -22.02 -4.05
C LYS A 346 2.50 -22.32 -3.44
N LYS A 347 1.47 -22.60 -4.25
CA LYS A 347 0.10 -22.87 -3.81
C LYS A 347 -0.46 -21.75 -2.91
N VAL A 348 -0.17 -20.50 -3.24
CA VAL A 348 -0.73 -19.35 -2.52
C VAL A 348 -2.22 -19.28 -2.83
N ALA A 349 -3.05 -19.23 -1.79
CA ALA A 349 -4.51 -19.17 -1.97
C ALA A 349 -4.91 -17.80 -2.55
N THR A 350 -5.90 -17.81 -3.46
CA THR A 350 -6.45 -16.60 -4.07
C THR A 350 -7.90 -16.82 -4.49
N VAL A 351 -8.69 -15.74 -4.54
CA VAL A 351 -10.07 -15.77 -5.09
C VAL A 351 -10.10 -15.60 -6.61
N TYR A 352 -8.97 -15.22 -7.20
CA TYR A 352 -8.89 -14.87 -8.61
C TYR A 352 -8.68 -16.11 -9.48
N LYS A 353 -9.49 -16.18 -10.54
CA LYS A 353 -9.38 -17.23 -11.57
C LYS A 353 -8.62 -16.64 -12.78
N TYR A 354 -7.44 -17.16 -13.09
CA TYR A 354 -6.61 -16.74 -14.23
C TYR A 354 -5.89 -17.92 -14.88
#